data_cd93ffc397d9303cee30b3322ae8495a
#
_entry.id   cd93ffc397d9303cee30b3322ae8495a
#
_cell.length_a   1.000
_cell.length_b   1.000
_cell.length_c   1.000
_cell.angle_alpha   90.00
_cell.angle_beta   90.00
_cell.angle_gamma   90.00
#
_symmetry.space_group_name_H-M   'P 1'
#
loop_
_entity.id
_entity.type
_entity.pdbx_description
1 polymer ?
#
loop_
_entity_poly.entity_id
_entity_poly.type
_entity_poly.pdbx_seq_one_letter_code
_entity_poly.pdbx_strand_id
1 'polypeptide(L)'
;IVFTATPNEGYEIAYWEVNGEKVDAEAEGADAQRYELEYLGKDTKVVVYFYKQPVVSWTSGNDTEMTAKSGDSDLANGGCIAYASKDDLKFTFAAKRNYEIADIKVNYAGEDVFSLAEDSGEGKLAETADAESGTERYTFTWSAPADGFTGDVTVNATYKKITPSVKAEYSLKVIEKASAGETSGKTHGSISADVSRKNLPSYIQIGDTISDATESKSAQITDIYRDSVITFKVVPDDGYNVKEWIINGSIEPSASRLYLQSTLS
;
A
#
# COMPACT_ATOMS: atom_id res chain seq x y z
N ILE A 1 -33.17 -42.89 8.47
CA ILE A 1 -32.81 -42.15 9.69
C ILE A 1 -31.93 -40.98 9.25
N VAL A 2 -32.29 -39.80 9.74
CA VAL A 2 -31.51 -38.59 9.48
C VAL A 2 -30.71 -38.23 10.71
N PHE A 3 -29.41 -38.04 10.54
CA PHE A 3 -28.50 -37.52 11.55
C PHE A 3 -28.21 -36.08 11.19
N THR A 4 -28.19 -35.20 12.18
CA THR A 4 -27.86 -33.80 12.03
C THR A 4 -26.73 -33.46 13.00
N ALA A 5 -25.69 -32.75 12.50
CA ALA A 5 -24.59 -32.25 13.31
C ALA A 5 -24.52 -30.73 13.17
N THR A 6 -24.32 -30.05 14.26
CA THR A 6 -24.12 -28.61 14.31
C THR A 6 -22.71 -28.33 14.82
N PRO A 7 -21.79 -27.83 13.97
CA PRO A 7 -20.46 -27.45 14.43
C PRO A 7 -20.53 -26.33 15.46
N ASN A 8 -19.64 -26.35 16.43
CA ASN A 8 -19.39 -25.18 17.26
C ASN A 8 -18.69 -24.09 16.44
N GLU A 9 -18.73 -22.85 16.93
CA GLU A 9 -18.00 -21.73 16.34
C GLU A 9 -16.53 -22.08 16.16
N GLY A 10 -15.97 -21.78 14.99
CA GLY A 10 -14.59 -22.10 14.61
C GLY A 10 -14.37 -23.56 14.20
N TYR A 11 -15.43 -24.33 13.99
CA TYR A 11 -15.35 -25.69 13.48
C TYR A 11 -16.27 -25.89 12.28
N GLU A 12 -15.93 -26.86 11.44
CA GLU A 12 -16.75 -27.32 10.33
C GLU A 12 -16.78 -28.85 10.28
N ILE A 13 -17.77 -29.44 9.61
CA ILE A 13 -17.84 -30.88 9.47
C ILE A 13 -16.76 -31.35 8.51
N ALA A 14 -15.92 -32.26 8.99
CA ALA A 14 -14.87 -32.88 8.18
C ALA A 14 -15.43 -34.00 7.30
N TYR A 15 -16.09 -34.96 7.92
CA TYR A 15 -16.74 -36.10 7.25
C TYR A 15 -17.62 -36.88 8.27
N TRP A 16 -18.42 -37.74 7.73
CA TRP A 16 -19.15 -38.75 8.47
C TRP A 16 -18.47 -40.10 8.35
N GLU A 17 -18.57 -40.93 9.35
CA GLU A 17 -18.10 -42.30 9.36
C GLU A 17 -19.26 -43.24 9.74
N VAL A 18 -19.47 -44.28 8.95
CA VAL A 18 -20.49 -45.28 9.22
C VAL A 18 -19.87 -46.65 9.31
N ASN A 19 -19.98 -47.29 10.48
CA ASN A 19 -19.38 -48.60 10.76
C ASN A 19 -17.88 -48.67 10.46
N GLY A 20 -17.14 -47.55 10.63
CA GLY A 20 -15.70 -47.46 10.39
C GLY A 20 -15.31 -47.10 8.95
N GLU A 21 -16.29 -46.90 8.06
CA GLU A 21 -16.04 -46.44 6.70
C GLU A 21 -16.38 -44.95 6.57
N LYS A 22 -15.42 -44.19 6.00
CA LYS A 22 -15.63 -42.77 5.71
C LYS A 22 -16.68 -42.61 4.64
N VAL A 23 -17.65 -41.77 4.90
CA VAL A 23 -18.66 -41.33 3.95
C VAL A 23 -18.38 -39.87 3.63
N ASP A 24 -18.14 -39.58 2.37
CA ASP A 24 -17.95 -38.20 1.94
C ASP A 24 -19.29 -37.49 2.02
N ALA A 25 -19.29 -36.29 2.60
CA ALA A 25 -20.46 -35.43 2.54
C ALA A 25 -20.63 -35.01 1.07
N GLU A 26 -21.72 -35.44 0.43
CA GLU A 26 -21.98 -35.14 -1.00
C GLU A 26 -22.27 -33.65 -1.25
N ALA A 27 -22.37 -32.84 -0.22
CA ALA A 27 -22.71 -31.43 -0.34
C ALA A 27 -21.85 -30.52 0.54
N GLU A 28 -21.39 -29.46 -0.03
CA GLU A 28 -20.79 -28.32 0.70
C GLU A 28 -21.89 -27.46 1.35
N GLY A 29 -21.60 -26.87 2.50
CA GLY A 29 -22.50 -25.92 3.16
C GLY A 29 -23.53 -26.54 4.09
N ALA A 30 -24.77 -26.04 4.08
CA ALA A 30 -25.82 -26.44 5.01
C ALA A 30 -26.17 -27.94 4.94
N ASP A 31 -25.99 -28.55 3.78
CA ASP A 31 -26.29 -29.98 3.57
C ASP A 31 -25.21 -30.90 4.16
N ALA A 32 -23.98 -30.42 4.34
CA ALA A 32 -22.93 -31.18 5.04
C ALA A 32 -23.27 -31.47 6.51
N GLN A 33 -24.19 -30.70 7.09
CA GLN A 33 -24.69 -30.90 8.46
C GLN A 33 -25.65 -32.07 8.61
N ARG A 34 -26.02 -32.69 7.51
CA ARG A 34 -27.03 -33.76 7.47
C ARG A 34 -26.47 -35.02 6.81
N TYR A 35 -26.69 -36.16 7.46
CA TYR A 35 -26.42 -37.48 6.89
C TYR A 35 -27.69 -38.31 6.94
N GLU A 36 -28.11 -38.91 5.82
CA GLU A 36 -29.27 -39.76 5.73
C GLU A 36 -28.87 -41.21 5.51
N LEU A 37 -29.29 -42.06 6.44
CA LEU A 37 -29.15 -43.50 6.34
C LEU A 37 -30.50 -44.08 5.82
N GLU A 38 -30.52 -44.54 4.59
CA GLU A 38 -31.72 -45.01 3.93
C GLU A 38 -32.29 -46.29 4.55
N TYR A 39 -31.44 -47.21 4.97
CA TYR A 39 -31.84 -48.50 5.50
C TYR A 39 -31.02 -48.96 6.71
N LEU A 40 -31.68 -49.36 7.78
CA LEU A 40 -31.11 -49.91 8.98
C LEU A 40 -31.37 -51.42 9.07
N GLY A 41 -30.49 -52.23 8.51
CA GLY A 41 -30.62 -53.69 8.49
C GLY A 41 -29.77 -54.43 9.56
N LYS A 42 -28.94 -53.69 10.30
CA LYS A 42 -28.05 -54.19 11.36
C LYS A 42 -27.69 -53.08 12.31
N ASP A 43 -27.05 -53.41 13.43
CA ASP A 43 -26.49 -52.44 14.32
C ASP A 43 -25.52 -51.52 13.55
N THR A 44 -25.78 -50.22 13.63
CA THR A 44 -25.04 -49.22 12.86
C THR A 44 -24.50 -48.16 13.80
N LYS A 45 -23.20 -47.85 13.67
CA LYS A 45 -22.53 -46.79 14.38
C LYS A 45 -22.27 -45.66 13.38
N VAL A 46 -22.75 -44.46 13.70
CA VAL A 46 -22.48 -43.22 12.93
C VAL A 46 -21.67 -42.29 13.78
N VAL A 47 -20.61 -41.76 13.22
CA VAL A 47 -19.68 -40.79 13.87
C VAL A 47 -19.51 -39.61 12.93
N VAL A 48 -19.48 -38.39 13.46
CA VAL A 48 -19.15 -37.19 12.73
C VAL A 48 -17.81 -36.65 13.24
N TYR A 49 -16.99 -36.22 12.33
CA TYR A 49 -15.70 -35.58 12.62
C TYR A 49 -15.72 -34.11 12.20
N PHE A 50 -15.01 -33.28 12.93
CA PHE A 50 -14.95 -31.85 12.70
C PHE A 50 -13.50 -31.42 12.47
N TYR A 51 -13.29 -30.51 11.50
CA TYR A 51 -12.06 -29.74 11.40
C TYR A 51 -12.17 -28.47 12.24
N LYS A 52 -11.07 -28.06 12.87
CA LYS A 52 -10.92 -26.70 13.38
C LYS A 52 -10.65 -25.81 12.17
N GLN A 53 -11.44 -24.75 12.01
CA GLN A 53 -11.20 -23.74 10.98
C GLN A 53 -9.97 -22.91 11.31
N PRO A 54 -9.09 -22.61 10.35
CA PRO A 54 -7.98 -21.69 10.55
C PRO A 54 -8.45 -20.29 10.92
N VAL A 55 -7.80 -19.68 11.88
CA VAL A 55 -8.04 -18.31 12.31
C VAL A 55 -7.06 -17.38 11.59
N VAL A 56 -7.54 -16.30 11.01
CA VAL A 56 -6.72 -15.27 10.40
C VAL A 56 -6.73 -14.03 11.26
N SER A 57 -5.56 -13.66 11.75
CA SER A 57 -5.36 -12.47 12.58
C SER A 57 -4.28 -11.56 12.03
N TRP A 58 -4.35 -10.28 12.39
CA TRP A 58 -3.35 -9.33 11.98
C TRP A 58 -3.14 -8.22 12.98
N THR A 59 -1.94 -7.65 12.96
CA THR A 59 -1.60 -6.44 13.68
C THR A 59 -0.97 -5.43 12.73
N SER A 60 -1.31 -4.18 12.93
CA SER A 60 -0.71 -3.07 12.20
C SER A 60 -0.09 -2.12 13.22
N GLY A 61 1.19 -1.86 13.07
CA GLY A 61 1.88 -0.84 13.87
C GLY A 61 1.31 0.56 13.58
N ASN A 62 1.47 1.48 14.52
CA ASN A 62 1.08 2.90 14.37
C ASN A 62 -0.43 3.16 14.17
N ASP A 63 -1.33 2.34 14.74
CA ASP A 63 -2.79 2.51 14.66
C ASP A 63 -3.31 2.76 13.23
N THR A 64 -2.72 2.13 12.24
CA THR A 64 -3.24 2.16 10.87
C THR A 64 -4.34 1.13 10.71
N GLU A 65 -5.41 1.49 10.01
CA GLU A 65 -6.45 0.53 9.66
C GLU A 65 -5.88 -0.54 8.74
N MET A 66 -6.17 -1.78 9.07
CA MET A 66 -5.87 -2.92 8.23
C MET A 66 -7.13 -3.74 8.03
N THR A 67 -7.45 -4.03 6.79
CA THR A 67 -8.59 -4.87 6.40
C THR A 67 -8.08 -6.11 5.68
N ALA A 68 -8.84 -7.19 5.72
CA ALA A 68 -8.48 -8.42 5.04
C ALA A 68 -9.66 -9.02 4.28
N LYS A 69 -9.34 -9.79 3.25
CA LYS A 69 -10.27 -10.61 2.48
C LYS A 69 -9.70 -12.01 2.28
N SER A 70 -10.61 -12.99 2.23
CA SER A 70 -10.34 -14.34 1.70
C SER A 70 -11.11 -14.46 0.39
N GLY A 71 -10.38 -14.55 -0.73
CA GLY A 71 -10.98 -14.37 -2.04
C GLY A 71 -11.65 -13.01 -2.18
N ASP A 72 -12.96 -12.99 -2.40
CA ASP A 72 -13.76 -11.76 -2.48
C ASP A 72 -14.52 -11.43 -1.17
N SER A 73 -14.47 -12.31 -0.18
CA SER A 73 -15.20 -12.16 1.08
C SER A 73 -14.42 -11.36 2.10
N ASP A 74 -15.06 -10.37 2.72
CA ASP A 74 -14.47 -9.60 3.81
C ASP A 74 -14.22 -10.49 5.03
N LEU A 75 -13.07 -10.31 5.67
CA LEU A 75 -12.64 -11.08 6.82
C LEU A 75 -12.46 -10.16 8.04
N ALA A 76 -13.05 -10.53 9.16
CA ALA A 76 -12.81 -9.85 10.43
C ALA A 76 -11.46 -10.28 11.03
N ASN A 77 -10.81 -9.40 11.77
CA ASN A 77 -9.58 -9.76 12.50
C ASN A 77 -9.89 -10.81 13.57
N GLY A 78 -9.22 -11.94 13.52
CA GLY A 78 -9.54 -13.12 14.32
C GLY A 78 -10.67 -13.97 13.77
N GLY A 79 -11.15 -13.66 12.54
CA GLY A 79 -12.15 -14.47 11.84
C GLY A 79 -11.60 -15.79 11.31
N CYS A 80 -12.50 -16.74 11.09
CA CYS A 80 -12.16 -18.06 10.56
C CYS A 80 -12.32 -18.09 9.04
N ILE A 81 -11.53 -18.92 8.39
CA ILE A 81 -11.70 -19.33 6.99
C ILE A 81 -11.98 -20.83 6.93
N ALA A 82 -12.57 -21.31 5.84
CA ALA A 82 -12.82 -22.74 5.66
C ALA A 82 -11.51 -23.54 5.74
N TYR A 83 -11.54 -24.71 6.32
CA TYR A 83 -10.40 -25.63 6.36
C TYR A 83 -10.00 -26.01 4.92
N ALA A 84 -8.72 -26.01 4.64
CA ALA A 84 -8.16 -26.25 3.31
C ALA A 84 -8.67 -25.28 2.22
N SER A 85 -9.14 -24.06 2.60
CA SER A 85 -9.47 -23.01 1.64
C SER A 85 -8.28 -22.71 0.74
N LYS A 86 -8.56 -22.55 -0.55
CA LYS A 86 -7.58 -22.20 -1.59
C LYS A 86 -7.69 -20.76 -2.06
N ASP A 87 -8.49 -19.97 -1.38
CA ASP A 87 -8.62 -18.54 -1.65
C ASP A 87 -7.41 -17.79 -1.16
N ASP A 88 -6.88 -16.89 -1.98
CA ASP A 88 -5.80 -16.00 -1.56
C ASP A 88 -6.26 -15.08 -0.43
N LEU A 89 -5.36 -14.82 0.51
CA LEU A 89 -5.55 -13.82 1.54
C LEU A 89 -4.99 -12.47 1.06
N LYS A 90 -5.84 -11.44 1.07
CA LYS A 90 -5.48 -10.08 0.68
C LYS A 90 -5.64 -9.15 1.87
N PHE A 91 -4.56 -8.48 2.23
CA PHE A 91 -4.53 -7.51 3.32
C PHE A 91 -4.32 -6.12 2.74
N THR A 92 -5.19 -5.17 3.07
CA THR A 92 -5.07 -3.78 2.66
C THR A 92 -4.82 -2.92 3.87
N PHE A 93 -3.79 -2.10 3.83
CA PHE A 93 -3.41 -1.21 4.91
C PHE A 93 -2.82 0.09 4.36
N ALA A 94 -2.88 1.15 5.15
CA ALA A 94 -2.38 2.47 4.81
C ALA A 94 -1.25 2.86 5.75
N ALA A 95 -0.13 3.32 5.20
CA ALA A 95 0.88 3.96 6.03
C ALA A 95 0.40 5.35 6.45
N LYS A 96 0.60 5.73 7.71
CA LYS A 96 0.42 7.13 8.13
C LYS A 96 1.34 8.03 7.31
N ARG A 97 0.92 9.26 7.13
CA ARG A 97 1.76 10.29 6.50
C ARG A 97 3.16 10.30 7.12
N ASN A 98 4.18 10.30 6.30
CA ASN A 98 5.61 10.24 6.67
C ASN A 98 6.07 8.89 7.25
N TYR A 99 5.34 7.81 6.99
CA TYR A 99 5.77 6.46 7.28
C TYR A 99 5.70 5.60 6.01
N GLU A 100 6.61 4.66 5.92
CA GLU A 100 6.61 3.60 4.91
C GLU A 100 6.61 2.24 5.59
N ILE A 101 6.24 1.19 4.87
CA ILE A 101 6.34 -0.17 5.38
C ILE A 101 7.81 -0.50 5.63
N ALA A 102 8.08 -0.97 6.85
CA ALA A 102 9.39 -1.51 7.20
C ALA A 102 9.47 -3.01 6.97
N ASP A 103 8.41 -3.73 7.36
CA ASP A 103 8.31 -5.17 7.19
C ASP A 103 6.85 -5.63 7.22
N ILE A 104 6.58 -6.73 6.54
CA ILE A 104 5.39 -7.54 6.66
C ILE A 104 5.86 -8.95 6.96
N LYS A 105 5.44 -9.49 8.09
CA LYS A 105 5.70 -10.88 8.47
C LYS A 105 4.44 -11.69 8.43
N VAL A 106 4.53 -12.90 7.90
CA VAL A 106 3.45 -13.88 7.94
C VAL A 106 3.93 -15.09 8.73
N ASN A 107 3.18 -15.43 9.77
CA ASN A 107 3.30 -16.69 10.48
C ASN A 107 2.12 -17.59 10.08
N TYR A 108 2.41 -18.80 9.66
CA TYR A 108 1.44 -19.82 9.28
C TYR A 108 1.68 -21.09 10.08
N ALA A 109 0.65 -21.59 10.72
CA ALA A 109 0.71 -22.81 11.55
C ALA A 109 1.83 -22.78 12.62
N GLY A 110 2.21 -21.58 13.08
CA GLY A 110 3.25 -21.38 14.09
C GLY A 110 4.66 -21.16 13.54
N GLU A 111 4.85 -21.19 12.22
CA GLU A 111 6.14 -20.96 11.57
C GLU A 111 6.14 -19.64 10.79
N ASP A 112 7.24 -18.90 10.83
CA ASP A 112 7.43 -17.71 10.00
C ASP A 112 7.72 -18.13 8.56
N VAL A 113 6.79 -17.80 7.66
CA VAL A 113 6.83 -18.26 6.25
C VAL A 113 7.12 -17.14 5.27
N PHE A 114 7.01 -15.89 5.70
CA PHE A 114 7.28 -14.72 4.88
C PHE A 114 7.80 -13.54 5.71
N SER A 115 8.81 -12.84 5.18
CA SER A 115 9.25 -11.53 5.66
C SER A 115 9.65 -10.66 4.45
N LEU A 116 9.03 -9.48 4.36
CA LEU A 116 9.34 -8.52 3.32
C LEU A 116 10.76 -7.95 3.49
N ALA A 117 11.17 -7.67 4.73
CA ALA A 117 12.48 -7.11 5.03
C ALA A 117 13.63 -8.09 4.77
N GLU A 118 13.35 -9.39 4.86
CA GLU A 118 14.34 -10.45 4.61
C GLU A 118 14.28 -11.00 3.17
N ASP A 119 13.35 -10.47 2.35
CA ASP A 119 13.08 -10.95 0.98
C ASP A 119 12.88 -12.48 0.94
N SER A 120 12.12 -12.99 1.91
CA SER A 120 11.89 -14.41 2.11
C SER A 120 10.43 -14.79 1.91
N GLY A 121 10.19 -15.97 1.33
CA GLY A 121 8.86 -16.52 1.13
C GLY A 121 8.12 -16.00 -0.13
N GLU A 122 6.89 -16.47 -0.32
CA GLU A 122 6.06 -16.12 -1.46
C GLU A 122 4.92 -15.17 -1.03
N GLY A 123 5.05 -13.90 -1.35
CA GLY A 123 4.03 -12.88 -1.13
C GLY A 123 4.19 -11.74 -2.13
N LYS A 124 3.09 -11.07 -2.45
CA LYS A 124 3.09 -9.93 -3.37
C LYS A 124 2.62 -8.68 -2.66
N LEU A 125 3.49 -7.69 -2.62
CA LEU A 125 3.15 -6.35 -2.16
C LEU A 125 2.91 -5.45 -3.38
N ALA A 126 1.75 -4.81 -3.43
CA ALA A 126 1.42 -3.78 -4.39
C ALA A 126 1.13 -2.48 -3.67
N GLU A 127 1.74 -1.40 -4.11
CA GLU A 127 1.45 -0.05 -3.66
C GLU A 127 0.39 0.57 -4.55
N THR A 128 -0.64 1.14 -3.93
CA THR A 128 -1.66 1.94 -4.61
C THR A 128 -1.73 3.30 -3.95
N ALA A 129 -1.51 4.36 -4.74
CA ALA A 129 -1.67 5.72 -4.24
C ALA A 129 -3.16 6.02 -4.03
N ASP A 130 -3.52 6.52 -2.85
CA ASP A 130 -4.84 7.09 -2.62
C ASP A 130 -4.78 8.59 -2.92
N ALA A 131 -5.32 8.96 -4.07
CA ALA A 131 -5.29 10.35 -4.56
C ALA A 131 -6.07 11.34 -3.66
N GLU A 132 -7.01 10.86 -2.87
CA GLU A 132 -7.86 11.73 -2.04
C GLU A 132 -7.29 11.98 -0.64
N SER A 133 -6.67 10.98 -0.03
CA SER A 133 -6.21 11.08 1.37
C SER A 133 -4.74 11.46 1.54
N GLY A 134 -3.95 11.41 0.46
CA GLY A 134 -2.50 11.62 0.53
C GLY A 134 -1.77 10.55 1.37
N THR A 135 -2.40 9.39 1.56
CA THR A 135 -1.83 8.23 2.24
C THR A 135 -1.47 7.16 1.24
N GLU A 136 -0.32 6.53 1.43
CA GLU A 136 0.07 5.36 0.65
C GLU A 136 -0.73 4.16 1.14
N ARG A 137 -1.46 3.52 0.22
CA ARG A 137 -2.15 2.26 0.49
C ARG A 137 -1.36 1.11 -0.09
N TYR A 138 -1.32 0.04 0.64
CA TYR A 138 -0.63 -1.17 0.26
C TYR A 138 -1.61 -2.33 0.28
N THR A 139 -1.50 -3.19 -0.72
CA THR A 139 -2.20 -4.47 -0.76
C THR A 139 -1.15 -5.57 -0.75
N PHE A 140 -1.14 -6.36 0.31
CA PHE A 140 -0.33 -7.55 0.41
C PHE A 140 -1.21 -8.77 0.09
N THR A 141 -0.80 -9.57 -0.87
CA THR A 141 -1.48 -10.82 -1.24
C THR A 141 -0.58 -12.00 -0.90
N TRP A 142 -1.13 -12.92 -0.13
CA TRP A 142 -0.50 -14.20 0.16
C TRP A 142 -1.33 -15.33 -0.41
N SER A 143 -0.74 -16.06 -1.36
CA SER A 143 -1.43 -17.14 -2.06
C SER A 143 -1.59 -18.35 -1.16
N ALA A 144 -2.72 -19.03 -1.31
CA ALA A 144 -2.99 -20.24 -0.55
C ALA A 144 -1.94 -21.32 -0.82
N PRO A 145 -1.51 -22.06 0.21
CA PRO A 145 -0.70 -23.26 0.03
C PRO A 145 -1.35 -24.29 -0.91
N ALA A 146 -0.57 -25.18 -1.50
CA ALA A 146 -1.07 -26.19 -2.43
C ALA A 146 -2.21 -27.03 -1.85
N ASP A 147 -2.13 -27.36 -0.55
CA ASP A 147 -3.16 -28.12 0.18
C ASP A 147 -4.24 -27.22 0.82
N GLY A 148 -4.19 -25.91 0.54
CA GLY A 148 -5.05 -24.92 1.19
C GLY A 148 -4.60 -24.58 2.61
N PHE A 149 -5.36 -23.68 3.25
CA PHE A 149 -5.08 -23.24 4.61
C PHE A 149 -5.58 -24.26 5.63
N THR A 150 -4.67 -24.93 6.35
CA THR A 150 -4.97 -25.94 7.37
C THR A 150 -4.59 -25.49 8.78
N GLY A 151 -3.92 -24.37 8.93
CA GLY A 151 -3.45 -23.79 10.19
C GLY A 151 -3.71 -22.30 10.29
N ASP A 152 -3.60 -21.77 11.50
CA ASP A 152 -3.84 -20.37 11.78
C ASP A 152 -2.81 -19.47 11.05
N VAL A 153 -3.26 -18.28 10.64
CA VAL A 153 -2.46 -17.27 9.92
C VAL A 153 -2.38 -16.01 10.76
N THR A 154 -1.17 -15.48 10.94
CA THR A 154 -0.96 -14.18 11.57
C THR A 154 -0.13 -13.29 10.66
N VAL A 155 -0.61 -12.08 10.37
CA VAL A 155 0.11 -11.09 9.57
C VAL A 155 0.43 -9.87 10.41
N ASN A 156 1.71 -9.50 10.45
CA ASN A 156 2.20 -8.34 11.19
C ASN A 156 2.83 -7.34 10.23
N ALA A 157 2.27 -6.12 10.14
CA ALA A 157 2.86 -5.03 9.41
C ALA A 157 3.56 -4.05 10.36
N THR A 158 4.80 -3.72 10.08
CA THR A 158 5.58 -2.71 10.81
C THR A 158 5.95 -1.56 9.90
N TYR A 159 6.14 -0.37 10.49
CA TYR A 159 6.40 0.86 9.74
C TYR A 159 7.63 1.56 10.28
N LYS A 160 8.37 2.21 9.37
CA LYS A 160 9.44 3.12 9.75
C LYS A 160 9.10 4.54 9.33
N LYS A 161 9.55 5.50 10.12
CA LYS A 161 9.38 6.91 9.80
C LYS A 161 10.30 7.29 8.62
N ILE A 162 9.73 7.91 7.60
CA ILE A 162 10.49 8.50 6.53
C ILE A 162 10.98 9.87 7.01
N THR A 163 12.29 10.09 6.98
CA THR A 163 12.87 11.40 7.30
C THR A 163 13.18 12.10 5.98
N PRO A 164 12.46 13.17 5.63
CA PRO A 164 12.81 13.98 4.48
C PRO A 164 14.18 14.62 4.71
N SER A 165 15.05 14.56 3.73
CA SER A 165 16.46 15.00 3.88
C SER A 165 16.97 15.87 2.73
N VAL A 166 16.11 16.16 1.76
CA VAL A 166 16.47 16.92 0.56
C VAL A 166 15.94 18.33 0.65
N LYS A 167 16.69 19.30 0.15
CA LYS A 167 16.27 20.68 -0.03
C LYS A 167 16.44 21.09 -1.49
N ALA A 168 15.56 21.95 -1.96
CA ALA A 168 15.70 22.63 -3.24
C ALA A 168 15.84 24.13 -3.00
N GLU A 169 16.81 24.73 -3.64
CA GLU A 169 17.02 26.18 -3.66
C GLU A 169 16.80 26.68 -5.09
N TYR A 170 16.07 27.77 -5.23
CA TYR A 170 15.81 28.38 -6.53
C TYR A 170 15.88 29.89 -6.46
N SER A 171 16.29 30.49 -7.57
CA SER A 171 16.46 31.94 -7.68
C SER A 171 16.18 32.41 -9.12
N LEU A 172 15.84 33.67 -9.26
CA LEU A 172 15.82 34.37 -10.52
C LEU A 172 17.06 35.24 -10.67
N LYS A 173 17.64 35.25 -11.86
CA LYS A 173 18.77 36.10 -12.21
C LYS A 173 18.52 36.85 -13.51
N VAL A 174 18.93 38.10 -13.57
CA VAL A 174 18.96 38.87 -14.80
C VAL A 174 20.35 38.68 -15.46
N ILE A 175 20.38 38.21 -16.69
CA ILE A 175 21.64 37.93 -17.40
C ILE A 175 22.05 39.10 -18.29
N GLU A 176 21.12 39.93 -18.76
CA GLU A 176 21.42 41.04 -19.65
C GLU A 176 21.41 42.36 -18.93
N LYS A 177 22.34 43.23 -19.34
CA LYS A 177 22.37 44.61 -18.83
C LYS A 177 21.08 45.30 -19.24
N ALA A 178 20.44 45.94 -18.27
CA ALA A 178 19.32 46.83 -18.52
C ALA A 178 19.70 47.84 -19.59
N SER A 179 18.79 48.15 -20.48
CA SER A 179 18.92 49.25 -21.45
C SER A 179 19.11 50.57 -20.70
N ALA A 180 19.83 51.50 -21.29
CA ALA A 180 20.17 52.79 -20.66
C ALA A 180 18.90 53.49 -20.15
N GLY A 181 18.69 53.57 -18.85
CA GLY A 181 17.55 54.18 -18.17
C GLY A 181 16.77 53.27 -17.24
N GLU A 182 17.00 51.94 -17.25
CA GLU A 182 16.40 51.03 -16.29
C GLU A 182 17.26 50.91 -15.02
N THR A 183 16.65 50.92 -13.87
CA THR A 183 17.31 50.65 -12.61
C THR A 183 17.79 49.19 -12.58
N SER A 184 19.11 49.01 -12.65
CA SER A 184 19.72 47.69 -12.51
C SER A 184 19.25 46.99 -11.24
N GLY A 185 18.81 45.77 -11.32
CA GLY A 185 18.58 44.93 -10.15
C GLY A 185 17.14 44.42 -9.98
N LYS A 186 16.23 44.55 -10.93
CA LYS A 186 14.95 43.89 -10.90
C LYS A 186 14.99 42.55 -11.68
N THR A 187 14.46 41.51 -11.06
CA THR A 187 14.17 40.26 -11.75
C THR A 187 12.83 40.43 -12.46
N HIS A 188 12.82 40.56 -13.75
CA HIS A 188 11.63 40.81 -14.56
C HIS A 188 10.73 39.56 -14.65
N GLY A 189 10.07 39.23 -13.56
CA GLY A 189 9.17 38.10 -13.46
C GLY A 189 9.12 37.47 -12.06
N SER A 190 8.44 36.35 -11.97
CA SER A 190 8.37 35.57 -10.76
C SER A 190 8.73 34.10 -11.01
N ILE A 191 9.25 33.44 -9.98
CA ILE A 191 9.46 31.98 -9.95
C ILE A 191 8.79 31.41 -8.71
N SER A 192 8.14 30.29 -8.88
CA SER A 192 7.61 29.44 -7.81
C SER A 192 8.03 28.00 -8.00
N ALA A 193 7.96 27.23 -6.95
CA ALA A 193 8.24 25.81 -6.99
C ALA A 193 7.18 25.04 -6.20
N ASP A 194 6.71 23.95 -6.79
CA ASP A 194 5.80 23.00 -6.16
C ASP A 194 6.48 21.63 -6.11
N VAL A 195 6.31 20.93 -5.00
CA VAL A 195 6.83 19.57 -4.82
C VAL A 195 5.67 18.62 -4.68
N SER A 196 5.66 17.59 -5.51
CA SER A 196 4.71 16.47 -5.42
C SER A 196 5.48 15.16 -5.27
N ARG A 197 4.86 14.15 -4.65
CA ARG A 197 5.42 12.80 -4.67
C ARG A 197 5.00 12.08 -5.94
N LYS A 198 5.91 11.28 -6.51
CA LYS A 198 5.67 10.57 -7.78
C LYS A 198 4.42 9.69 -7.73
N ASN A 199 4.20 9.02 -6.60
CA ASN A 199 3.06 8.11 -6.41
C ASN A 199 1.91 8.74 -5.61
N LEU A 200 2.04 10.00 -5.19
CA LEU A 200 1.03 10.76 -4.44
C LEU A 200 0.89 12.16 -5.04
N PRO A 201 0.30 12.30 -6.23
CA PRO A 201 0.19 13.58 -6.93
C PRO A 201 -0.65 14.61 -6.16
N SER A 202 -1.52 14.20 -5.24
CA SER A 202 -2.26 15.07 -4.33
C SER A 202 -1.42 15.63 -3.17
N TYR A 203 -0.24 15.05 -2.90
CA TYR A 203 0.71 15.61 -1.95
C TYR A 203 1.46 16.76 -2.63
N ILE A 204 1.12 17.98 -2.28
CA ILE A 204 1.78 19.17 -2.81
C ILE A 204 2.37 19.96 -1.64
N GLN A 205 3.67 20.23 -1.72
CA GLN A 205 4.35 21.20 -0.88
C GLN A 205 4.66 22.42 -1.75
N ILE A 206 4.14 23.57 -1.36
CA ILE A 206 4.30 24.83 -2.11
C ILE A 206 5.49 25.59 -1.52
N GLY A 207 6.43 25.98 -2.36
CA GLY A 207 7.52 26.87 -2.00
C GLY A 207 7.14 28.33 -2.15
N ASP A 208 7.95 29.20 -1.58
CA ASP A 208 7.75 30.65 -1.66
C ASP A 208 7.87 31.14 -3.10
N THR A 209 7.01 32.07 -3.48
CA THR A 209 7.13 32.75 -4.76
C THR A 209 8.13 33.90 -4.64
N ILE A 210 9.13 33.91 -5.50
CA ILE A 210 10.05 35.05 -5.65
C ILE A 210 9.49 35.94 -6.75
N SER A 211 9.20 37.18 -6.41
CA SER A 211 8.78 38.21 -7.36
C SER A 211 9.50 39.53 -7.02
N ASP A 212 9.71 40.37 -8.01
CA ASP A 212 10.33 41.70 -7.88
C ASP A 212 11.64 41.70 -7.03
N ALA A 213 12.37 40.59 -7.10
CA ALA A 213 13.54 40.43 -6.27
C ALA A 213 14.76 41.17 -6.86
N THR A 214 15.51 41.84 -5.99
CA THR A 214 16.88 42.23 -6.28
C THR A 214 17.69 40.95 -6.48
N GLU A 215 18.80 41.03 -7.26
CA GLU A 215 19.63 39.91 -7.79
C GLU A 215 20.02 38.79 -6.80
N SER A 216 19.80 38.97 -5.52
CA SER A 216 20.28 38.05 -4.47
C SER A 216 19.17 37.30 -3.72
N LYS A 217 17.90 37.38 -4.15
CA LYS A 217 16.85 36.61 -3.48
C LYS A 217 16.80 35.18 -4.00
N SER A 218 16.92 34.25 -3.07
CA SER A 218 16.65 32.84 -3.28
C SER A 218 15.53 32.39 -2.32
N ALA A 219 14.78 31.39 -2.72
CA ALA A 219 13.85 30.67 -1.86
C ALA A 219 14.30 29.23 -1.75
N GLN A 220 13.88 28.57 -0.68
CA GLN A 220 14.19 27.18 -0.43
C GLN A 220 12.92 26.43 -0.04
N ILE A 221 12.82 25.19 -0.53
CA ILE A 221 11.90 24.19 0.02
C ILE A 221 12.76 23.16 0.73
N THR A 222 12.50 22.96 2.01
CA THR A 222 13.18 21.97 2.85
C THR A 222 12.26 20.78 3.10
N ASP A 223 12.83 19.76 3.71
CA ASP A 223 12.06 18.57 4.09
C ASP A 223 11.37 17.86 2.93
N ILE A 224 12.08 17.81 1.79
CA ILE A 224 11.60 17.13 0.60
C ILE A 224 11.95 15.63 0.70
N TYR A 225 10.99 14.80 0.37
CA TYR A 225 11.23 13.36 0.27
C TYR A 225 12.03 13.02 -1.00
N ARG A 226 12.86 11.99 -0.91
CA ARG A 226 13.40 11.35 -2.13
C ARG A 226 12.23 10.85 -2.97
N ASP A 227 12.43 10.72 -4.27
CA ASP A 227 11.38 10.36 -5.25
C ASP A 227 10.29 11.42 -5.45
N SER A 228 10.47 12.60 -4.90
CA SER A 228 9.60 13.73 -5.18
C SER A 228 9.90 14.33 -6.56
N VAL A 229 8.86 14.88 -7.17
CA VAL A 229 8.96 15.68 -8.39
C VAL A 229 8.85 17.14 -8.00
N ILE A 230 9.84 17.95 -8.35
CA ILE A 230 9.78 19.40 -8.18
C ILE A 230 9.40 20.01 -9.51
N THR A 231 8.38 20.85 -9.50
CA THR A 231 7.95 21.62 -10.67
C THR A 231 8.24 23.10 -10.41
N PHE A 232 9.13 23.68 -11.16
CA PHE A 232 9.38 25.11 -11.16
C PHE A 232 8.54 25.79 -12.22
N LYS A 233 7.91 26.90 -11.85
CA LYS A 233 7.09 27.72 -12.75
C LYS A 233 7.64 29.13 -12.75
N VAL A 234 7.89 29.69 -13.93
CA VAL A 234 8.30 31.07 -14.13
C VAL A 234 7.19 31.82 -14.86
N VAL A 235 6.93 33.04 -14.42
CA VAL A 235 6.03 33.99 -15.10
C VAL A 235 6.87 35.25 -15.38
N PRO A 236 7.36 35.45 -16.62
CA PRO A 236 8.05 36.68 -17.02
C PRO A 236 7.12 37.87 -17.02
N ASP A 237 7.65 39.07 -16.76
CA ASP A 237 6.96 40.34 -16.98
C ASP A 237 6.77 40.60 -18.48
N ASP A 238 5.87 41.52 -18.81
CA ASP A 238 5.60 41.92 -20.19
C ASP A 238 6.88 42.40 -20.88
N GLY A 239 7.17 41.83 -22.05
CA GLY A 239 8.37 42.12 -22.82
C GLY A 239 9.62 41.32 -22.46
N TYR A 240 9.53 40.42 -21.47
CA TYR A 240 10.62 39.56 -21.05
C TYR A 240 10.35 38.10 -21.35
N ASN A 241 11.42 37.31 -21.51
CA ASN A 241 11.34 35.87 -21.75
C ASN A 241 12.37 35.13 -20.90
N VAL A 242 12.08 33.87 -20.60
CA VAL A 242 13.05 32.97 -19.97
C VAL A 242 14.16 32.68 -20.99
N LYS A 243 15.38 33.02 -20.67
CA LYS A 243 16.54 32.76 -21.51
C LYS A 243 17.01 31.31 -21.36
N GLU A 244 17.21 30.88 -20.14
CA GLU A 244 17.73 29.54 -19.85
C GLU A 244 17.36 29.10 -18.44
N TRP A 245 17.41 27.82 -18.24
CA TRP A 245 17.35 27.18 -16.93
C TRP A 245 18.72 26.63 -16.56
N ILE A 246 19.16 26.84 -15.34
CA ILE A 246 20.40 26.26 -14.81
C ILE A 246 20.07 25.37 -13.63
N ILE A 247 20.38 24.08 -13.73
CA ILE A 247 20.18 23.11 -12.66
C ILE A 247 21.52 22.56 -12.23
N ASN A 248 21.82 22.69 -10.94
CA ASN A 248 23.10 22.23 -10.38
C ASN A 248 24.32 22.70 -11.18
N GLY A 249 24.24 23.94 -11.71
CA GLY A 249 25.32 24.56 -12.49
C GLY A 249 25.36 24.18 -13.97
N SER A 250 24.46 23.32 -14.45
CA SER A 250 24.37 22.93 -15.86
C SER A 250 23.18 23.59 -16.54
N ILE A 251 23.39 24.07 -17.79
CA ILE A 251 22.32 24.66 -18.59
C ILE A 251 21.43 23.55 -19.14
N GLU A 252 20.13 23.67 -18.90
CA GLU A 252 19.13 22.79 -19.49
C GLU A 252 18.76 23.25 -20.90
N PRO A 253 18.82 22.37 -21.91
CA PRO A 253 18.67 22.77 -23.32
C PRO A 253 17.26 23.22 -23.72
N SER A 254 16.27 23.17 -22.86
CA SER A 254 14.89 23.55 -23.16
C SER A 254 14.57 25.00 -22.75
N ALA A 255 15.38 25.92 -23.21
CA ALA A 255 15.41 27.34 -22.85
C ALA A 255 14.11 28.16 -22.97
N SER A 256 13.06 27.64 -23.59
CA SER A 256 11.80 28.36 -23.83
C SER A 256 10.61 27.88 -23.00
N ARG A 257 10.82 26.98 -22.06
CA ARG A 257 9.74 26.42 -21.23
C ARG A 257 9.51 27.24 -19.97
N LEU A 258 8.26 27.61 -19.75
CA LEU A 258 7.82 28.26 -18.51
C LEU A 258 7.76 27.29 -17.31
N TYR A 259 7.99 26.01 -17.57
CA TYR A 259 7.95 24.95 -16.57
C TYR A 259 9.19 24.06 -16.70
N LEU A 260 9.74 23.69 -15.58
CA LEU A 260 10.78 22.69 -15.46
C LEU A 260 10.39 21.68 -14.40
N GLN A 261 10.51 20.40 -14.72
CA GLN A 261 10.32 19.31 -13.77
C GLN A 261 11.64 18.58 -13.55
N SER A 262 11.96 18.32 -12.30
CA SER A 262 13.10 17.51 -11.89
C SER A 262 12.65 16.46 -10.89
N THR A 263 13.07 15.21 -11.10
CA THR A 263 12.83 14.13 -10.14
C THR A 263 14.06 14.00 -9.26
N LEU A 264 13.85 13.97 -7.94
CA LEU A 264 14.90 13.75 -6.96
C LEU A 264 15.07 12.24 -6.79
N SER A 265 16.21 11.72 -7.16
CA SER A 265 16.59 10.32 -6.94
C SER A 265 17.44 10.14 -5.69
#